data_b1c99640aea3ea77a18cdc57b578a24b
#
_entry.id   b1c99640aea3ea77a18cdc57b578a24b
#
_cell.length_a   1.000
_cell.length_b   1.000
_cell.length_c   1.000
_cell.angle_alpha   90.00
_cell.angle_beta   90.00
_cell.angle_gamma   90.00
#
_symmetry.space_group_name_H-M   'P 1'
#
loop_
_entity.id
_entity.type
_entity.pdbx_description
1 polymer ?
#
loop_
_entity_poly.entity_id
_entity_poly.type
_entity_poly.pdbx_seq_one_letter_code
_entity_poly.pdbx_strand_id
1 'polypeptide(L)'
;IREGVLSLVTEGPVAADDFPDVVDANGGFVLGKLDVGASANFMILSADPRENFRVLLDTKQYAAFAVHDGTVVKNELLLAIEEDPEAPPTQGSWLAYTPPPMAVPLSYTDTEKWNRFETKYVSGLFTAGLVLDRMNWLSQDANSKGQVGDLAGFEGGDVRGLRVGLIGTLNAFETPWVYTIFGATNAFDKGFNEDRLDSFTLFDWRLDIPLFKQSTLSIGKQKEPISGERIQSMIFNHMHERSAAADALLPSRNVGIVLNGGHTPSYTTWAVGIFNDWFDAGQDLDESATQLIGRVTWAPLRTADDSSLLHLAFGYRYSDAREGFRFFTEPEFNSAPNFVDTGFGTEAGILPADWFGTYNAEISWRRGPLWVAAEYTQTDVSNSDLGDPTFDGYWIGATWALTGEMRPYNPKSGTFRGLPVAQSVYQGGRGAWELSARWSTLDLTDGLIDGGELDTASLGLSWWLTPVFSVSANYRYVWNTRLGMEGASSGLNARLLLLLE
;
A
#
# COMPACT_ATOMS: atom_id res chain seq x y z
N ILE A 1 12.50 -34.95 -25.17
CA ILE A 1 12.88 -36.18 -24.46
C ILE A 1 11.73 -37.17 -24.57
N ARG A 2 11.99 -38.41 -24.97
CA ARG A 2 10.99 -39.49 -24.94
C ARG A 2 11.57 -40.67 -24.19
N GLU A 3 10.80 -41.22 -23.24
CA GLU A 3 11.20 -42.36 -22.40
C GLU A 3 12.58 -42.18 -21.74
N GLY A 4 12.91 -40.96 -21.28
CA GLY A 4 14.17 -40.64 -20.63
C GLY A 4 15.37 -40.43 -21.55
N VAL A 5 15.15 -40.48 -22.87
CA VAL A 5 16.22 -40.38 -23.91
C VAL A 5 16.01 -39.16 -24.75
N LEU A 6 17.10 -38.51 -25.19
CA LEU A 6 17.05 -37.39 -26.12
C LEU A 6 16.65 -37.91 -27.55
N SER A 7 15.50 -37.45 -28.06
CA SER A 7 14.95 -37.89 -29.33
C SER A 7 15.23 -36.96 -30.47
N LEU A 8 15.56 -35.71 -30.22
CA LEU A 8 15.94 -34.70 -31.23
C LEU A 8 16.91 -33.68 -30.63
N VAL A 9 17.95 -33.34 -31.36
CA VAL A 9 18.83 -32.18 -31.12
C VAL A 9 18.96 -31.41 -32.39
N THR A 10 18.67 -30.10 -32.41
CA THR A 10 18.73 -29.26 -33.60
C THR A 10 19.24 -27.87 -33.26
N GLU A 11 19.90 -27.18 -34.17
CA GLU A 11 20.34 -25.78 -34.04
C GLU A 11 19.31 -24.78 -34.59
N GLY A 12 18.18 -25.27 -35.10
CA GLY A 12 17.13 -24.43 -35.68
C GLY A 12 15.86 -24.35 -34.81
N PRO A 13 14.97 -23.40 -35.08
CA PRO A 13 13.69 -23.30 -34.41
C PRO A 13 12.85 -24.56 -34.64
N VAL A 14 12.20 -25.04 -33.57
CA VAL A 14 11.28 -26.17 -33.58
C VAL A 14 9.89 -25.66 -33.27
N ALA A 15 8.85 -26.13 -33.95
CA ALA A 15 7.50 -25.76 -33.66
C ALA A 15 7.09 -26.30 -32.27
N ALA A 16 6.67 -25.42 -31.37
CA ALA A 16 6.29 -25.80 -30.01
C ALA A 16 5.10 -26.77 -29.95
N ASP A 17 4.22 -26.70 -30.96
CA ASP A 17 3.04 -27.56 -31.09
C ASP A 17 3.38 -29.05 -31.31
N ASP A 18 4.62 -29.36 -31.71
CA ASP A 18 5.11 -30.74 -31.94
C ASP A 18 5.50 -31.43 -30.59
N PHE A 19 5.53 -30.69 -29.48
CA PHE A 19 6.01 -31.19 -28.19
C PHE A 19 5.04 -30.80 -27.06
N PRO A 20 4.64 -31.75 -26.20
CA PRO A 20 3.72 -31.49 -25.09
C PRO A 20 4.30 -30.57 -23.99
N ASP A 21 5.62 -30.61 -23.82
CA ASP A 21 6.35 -29.86 -22.82
C ASP A 21 7.53 -29.14 -23.47
N VAL A 22 7.53 -27.81 -23.44
CA VAL A 22 8.62 -26.96 -23.90
C VAL A 22 9.22 -26.23 -22.70
N VAL A 23 10.53 -26.32 -22.55
CA VAL A 23 11.27 -25.55 -21.54
C VAL A 23 12.16 -24.54 -22.26
N ASP A 24 11.85 -23.27 -22.11
CA ASP A 24 12.70 -22.18 -22.59
C ASP A 24 13.84 -21.95 -21.59
N ALA A 25 15.07 -22.02 -22.08
CA ALA A 25 16.25 -21.76 -21.25
C ALA A 25 16.45 -20.27 -20.94
N ASN A 26 15.64 -19.39 -21.54
CA ASN A 26 15.65 -17.94 -21.34
C ASN A 26 17.07 -17.32 -21.31
N GLY A 27 17.90 -17.70 -22.26
CA GLY A 27 19.30 -17.28 -22.33
C GLY A 27 20.27 -18.01 -21.40
N GLY A 28 19.80 -19.01 -20.64
CA GLY A 28 20.65 -19.84 -19.78
C GLY A 28 21.59 -20.76 -20.56
N PHE A 29 22.65 -21.20 -19.89
CA PHE A 29 23.71 -22.04 -20.48
C PHE A 29 23.44 -23.50 -20.22
N VAL A 30 23.29 -24.30 -21.27
CA VAL A 30 23.06 -25.74 -21.16
C VAL A 30 24.38 -26.49 -20.94
N LEU A 31 24.45 -27.24 -19.86
CA LEU A 31 25.58 -28.11 -19.53
C LEU A 31 25.12 -29.56 -19.51
N GLY A 32 25.71 -30.39 -20.35
CA GLY A 32 25.43 -31.81 -20.45
C GLY A 32 25.75 -32.35 -21.85
N LYS A 33 25.64 -33.69 -21.97
CA LYS A 33 25.83 -34.34 -23.25
C LYS A 33 24.49 -34.45 -24.00
N LEU A 34 24.37 -33.74 -25.12
CA LEU A 34 23.15 -33.63 -25.90
C LEU A 34 23.28 -34.47 -27.21
N ASP A 35 23.44 -35.79 -27.12
CA ASP A 35 23.45 -36.70 -28.24
C ASP A 35 22.11 -37.41 -28.38
N VAL A 36 21.57 -37.49 -29.57
CA VAL A 36 20.34 -38.26 -29.83
C VAL A 36 20.56 -39.74 -29.49
N GLY A 37 19.66 -40.31 -28.70
CA GLY A 37 19.75 -41.67 -28.17
C GLY A 37 20.51 -41.78 -26.85
N ALA A 38 21.12 -40.73 -26.35
CA ALA A 38 21.72 -40.72 -25.02
C ALA A 38 20.67 -40.52 -23.93
N SER A 39 20.95 -41.04 -22.71
CA SER A 39 20.14 -40.72 -21.52
C SER A 39 20.12 -39.24 -21.30
N ALA A 40 18.93 -38.67 -21.06
CA ALA A 40 18.75 -37.25 -20.87
C ALA A 40 19.32 -36.81 -19.49
N ASN A 41 20.57 -36.38 -19.51
CA ASN A 41 21.28 -35.82 -18.35
C ASN A 41 21.87 -34.47 -18.74
N PHE A 42 21.21 -33.40 -18.28
CA PHE A 42 21.70 -32.03 -18.53
C PHE A 42 21.17 -31.07 -17.46
N MET A 43 21.79 -29.89 -17.38
CA MET A 43 21.31 -28.79 -16.57
C MET A 43 21.39 -27.48 -17.35
N ILE A 44 20.52 -26.54 -16.99
CA ILE A 44 20.55 -25.16 -17.49
C ILE A 44 21.06 -24.28 -16.35
N LEU A 45 22.12 -23.55 -16.61
CA LEU A 45 22.78 -22.66 -15.66
C LEU A 45 22.35 -21.22 -15.90
N SER A 46 22.17 -20.46 -14.84
CA SER A 46 21.76 -19.05 -14.87
C SER A 46 22.89 -18.09 -15.23
N ALA A 47 24.16 -18.55 -15.31
CA ALA A 47 25.31 -17.74 -15.69
C ALA A 47 26.29 -18.52 -16.56
N ASP A 48 27.10 -17.83 -17.38
CA ASP A 48 28.09 -18.44 -18.27
C ASP A 48 29.25 -19.07 -17.46
N PRO A 49 29.39 -20.39 -17.50
CA PRO A 49 30.49 -21.08 -16.77
C PRO A 49 31.88 -20.75 -17.32
N ARG A 50 32.00 -20.20 -18.52
CA ARG A 50 33.29 -19.79 -19.10
C ARG A 50 33.76 -18.45 -18.53
N GLU A 51 32.82 -17.58 -18.12
CA GLU A 51 33.12 -16.28 -17.49
C GLU A 51 33.21 -16.42 -15.96
N ASN A 52 32.42 -17.30 -15.37
CA ASN A 52 32.39 -17.54 -13.92
C ASN A 52 32.36 -19.04 -13.61
N PHE A 53 33.52 -19.66 -13.48
CA PHE A 53 33.62 -21.09 -13.23
C PHE A 53 33.06 -21.51 -11.85
N ARG A 54 32.82 -20.61 -10.89
CA ARG A 54 32.16 -20.89 -9.61
C ARG A 54 30.76 -21.48 -9.79
N VAL A 55 30.12 -21.16 -10.91
CA VAL A 55 28.84 -21.73 -11.33
C VAL A 55 28.87 -23.27 -11.36
N LEU A 56 30.02 -23.86 -11.69
CA LEU A 56 30.22 -25.32 -11.72
C LEU A 56 30.53 -25.91 -10.34
N LEU A 57 30.98 -25.10 -9.40
CA LEU A 57 31.32 -25.52 -8.02
C LEU A 57 30.09 -25.52 -7.11
N ASP A 58 29.11 -24.68 -7.41
CA ASP A 58 27.86 -24.59 -6.65
C ASP A 58 26.64 -24.69 -7.58
N THR A 59 26.47 -25.85 -8.17
CA THR A 59 25.34 -26.13 -9.07
C THR A 59 23.97 -26.05 -8.38
N LYS A 60 23.91 -26.14 -7.04
CA LYS A 60 22.65 -25.95 -6.31
C LYS A 60 22.15 -24.51 -6.41
N GLN A 61 23.06 -23.56 -6.41
CA GLN A 61 22.75 -22.13 -6.51
C GLN A 61 22.48 -21.69 -7.96
N TYR A 62 23.24 -22.24 -8.91
CA TYR A 62 23.26 -21.73 -10.28
C TYR A 62 22.53 -22.59 -11.31
N ALA A 63 22.15 -23.82 -11.00
CA ALA A 63 21.32 -24.63 -11.88
C ALA A 63 19.86 -24.16 -11.78
N ALA A 64 19.34 -23.57 -12.82
CA ALA A 64 17.93 -23.17 -12.93
C ALA A 64 17.02 -24.35 -13.32
N PHE A 65 17.58 -25.35 -14.03
CA PHE A 65 16.85 -26.54 -14.43
C PHE A 65 17.82 -27.75 -14.47
N ALA A 66 17.38 -28.92 -14.08
CA ALA A 66 18.19 -30.11 -14.16
C ALA A 66 17.35 -31.35 -14.46
N VAL A 67 17.87 -32.18 -15.36
CA VAL A 67 17.30 -33.48 -15.73
C VAL A 67 18.33 -34.57 -15.44
N HIS A 68 17.90 -35.64 -14.78
CA HIS A 68 18.70 -36.83 -14.53
C HIS A 68 17.95 -38.07 -14.99
N ASP A 69 18.54 -38.85 -15.87
CA ASP A 69 17.95 -40.03 -16.50
C ASP A 69 16.51 -39.78 -16.99
N GLY A 70 16.31 -38.62 -17.67
CA GLY A 70 15.03 -38.20 -18.22
C GLY A 70 14.02 -37.67 -17.21
N THR A 71 14.35 -37.69 -15.92
CA THR A 71 13.47 -37.14 -14.88
C THR A 71 13.92 -35.75 -14.49
N VAL A 72 12.98 -34.80 -14.46
CA VAL A 72 13.26 -33.44 -13.99
C VAL A 72 13.48 -33.46 -12.49
N VAL A 73 14.70 -33.17 -12.04
CA VAL A 73 15.11 -33.16 -10.63
C VAL A 73 15.17 -31.75 -10.03
N LYS A 74 15.24 -30.74 -10.89
CA LYS A 74 15.16 -29.31 -10.52
C LYS A 74 14.52 -28.54 -11.65
N ASN A 75 13.55 -27.67 -11.35
CA ASN A 75 12.91 -26.79 -12.32
C ASN A 75 12.57 -25.44 -11.69
N GLU A 76 13.52 -24.54 -11.71
CA GLU A 76 13.33 -23.14 -11.30
C GLU A 76 13.02 -22.23 -12.51
N LEU A 77 13.18 -22.72 -13.73
CA LEU A 77 12.78 -21.99 -14.94
C LEU A 77 11.26 -21.83 -15.04
N LEU A 78 10.50 -22.87 -14.70
CA LEU A 78 9.04 -22.80 -14.62
C LEU A 78 8.56 -21.88 -13.49
N LEU A 79 9.31 -21.83 -12.39
CA LEU A 79 9.03 -20.90 -11.30
C LEU A 79 9.31 -19.45 -11.72
N ALA A 80 10.29 -19.21 -12.59
CA ALA A 80 10.58 -17.89 -13.14
C ALA A 80 9.61 -17.46 -14.27
N ILE A 81 8.95 -18.43 -14.91
CA ILE A 81 7.92 -18.18 -15.95
C ILE A 81 6.51 -18.13 -15.33
N GLU A 82 6.26 -18.89 -14.26
CA GLU A 82 5.01 -18.85 -13.49
C GLU A 82 5.03 -17.81 -12.36
N GLU A 83 6.18 -17.28 -11.97
CA GLU A 83 6.23 -16.09 -11.16
C GLU A 83 5.78 -14.91 -12.03
N ASP A 84 4.47 -14.70 -12.04
CA ASP A 84 3.91 -13.36 -12.16
C ASP A 84 4.82 -12.47 -11.30
N PRO A 85 5.59 -11.52 -11.85
CA PRO A 85 6.46 -10.65 -11.06
C PRO A 85 5.66 -9.89 -9.99
N GLU A 86 4.35 -10.01 -10.00
CA GLU A 86 3.39 -9.50 -9.04
C GLU A 86 2.82 -10.61 -8.12
N ALA A 87 3.09 -11.90 -8.40
CA ALA A 87 2.71 -12.95 -7.50
C ALA A 87 3.62 -12.91 -6.25
N PRO A 88 3.07 -12.83 -5.06
CA PRO A 88 3.86 -12.93 -3.84
C PRO A 88 4.61 -14.27 -3.84
N PRO A 89 5.83 -14.33 -3.30
CA PRO A 89 6.65 -15.52 -3.32
C PRO A 89 5.87 -16.74 -2.85
N THR A 90 5.87 -17.78 -3.66
CA THR A 90 5.11 -19.02 -3.43
C THR A 90 5.61 -19.83 -2.21
N GLN A 91 6.75 -19.47 -1.68
CA GLN A 91 7.22 -20.02 -0.39
C GLN A 91 6.54 -19.26 0.74
N GLY A 92 5.57 -19.91 1.34
CA GLY A 92 4.83 -19.40 2.47
C GLY A 92 3.63 -18.55 2.05
N SER A 93 2.55 -19.24 1.73
CA SER A 93 1.23 -18.62 1.48
C SER A 93 0.72 -17.72 2.62
N TRP A 94 1.39 -17.69 3.75
CA TRP A 94 1.11 -16.87 4.89
C TRP A 94 1.72 -15.45 4.78
N LEU A 95 2.79 -15.24 3.99
CA LEU A 95 3.21 -13.91 3.51
C LEU A 95 2.17 -13.28 2.58
N ALA A 96 1.11 -13.97 2.41
CA ALA A 96 -0.05 -13.58 1.65
C ALA A 96 -0.70 -12.29 2.09
N TYR A 97 -0.62 -11.97 3.33
CA TYR A 97 -0.90 -10.67 3.85
C TYR A 97 0.43 -9.89 3.86
N THR A 98 0.82 -9.41 2.71
CA THR A 98 1.74 -8.28 2.71
C THR A 98 0.94 -7.13 3.29
N PRO A 99 1.29 -6.65 4.50
CA PRO A 99 0.69 -5.41 4.92
C PRO A 99 0.90 -4.42 3.78
N PRO A 100 -0.16 -3.77 3.35
CA PRO A 100 0.07 -2.67 2.45
C PRO A 100 1.02 -1.74 3.18
N PRO A 101 1.94 -1.24 2.60
CA PRO A 101 2.40 -1.33 1.26
C PRO A 101 3.90 -1.29 1.16
N MET A 102 4.48 -2.35 1.07
CA MET A 102 5.83 -2.27 0.57
C MET A 102 5.86 -3.20 -0.62
N ALA A 103 5.28 -2.72 -1.71
CA ALA A 103 5.64 -3.24 -2.99
C ALA A 103 7.11 -2.86 -3.18
N VAL A 104 8.00 -3.74 -2.79
CA VAL A 104 9.39 -3.65 -3.19
C VAL A 104 9.42 -3.92 -4.68
N PRO A 105 9.80 -2.97 -5.52
CA PRO A 105 10.04 -3.25 -6.92
C PRO A 105 11.26 -4.16 -6.99
N LEU A 106 11.06 -5.41 -7.32
CA LEU A 106 12.12 -6.40 -7.45
C LEU A 106 13.07 -6.15 -8.64
N SER A 107 12.78 -5.16 -9.48
CA SER A 107 13.54 -4.84 -10.68
C SER A 107 14.92 -4.20 -10.46
N TYR A 108 15.32 -3.91 -9.23
CA TYR A 108 16.64 -3.34 -8.90
C TYR A 108 17.74 -4.39 -8.66
N THR A 109 17.61 -5.59 -9.14
CA THR A 109 18.16 -6.73 -8.43
C THR A 109 19.39 -7.39 -9.01
N ASP A 110 20.10 -6.76 -9.92
CA ASP A 110 21.36 -7.30 -10.42
C ASP A 110 22.58 -6.92 -9.55
N THR A 111 22.38 -6.07 -8.54
CA THR A 111 23.40 -5.78 -7.53
C THR A 111 23.14 -6.60 -6.26
N GLU A 112 24.19 -7.01 -5.57
CA GLU A 112 24.06 -7.60 -4.23
C GLU A 112 23.17 -6.70 -3.38
N LYS A 113 22.12 -7.29 -2.83
CA LYS A 113 21.11 -6.53 -2.05
C LYS A 113 21.69 -6.20 -0.69
N TRP A 114 22.45 -5.12 -0.62
CA TRP A 114 23.11 -4.65 0.60
C TRP A 114 22.13 -4.38 1.75
N ASN A 115 20.83 -4.17 1.43
CA ASN A 115 19.77 -3.90 2.39
C ASN A 115 19.04 -5.17 2.87
N ARG A 116 19.50 -6.36 2.49
CA ARG A 116 18.95 -7.65 2.92
C ARG A 116 19.98 -8.47 3.67
N PHE A 117 19.50 -9.18 4.67
CA PHE A 117 20.27 -10.18 5.35
C PHE A 117 19.42 -11.44 5.58
N GLU A 118 20.06 -12.58 5.56
CA GLU A 118 19.43 -13.85 5.84
C GLU A 118 20.36 -14.70 6.72
N THR A 119 19.82 -15.21 7.81
CA THR A 119 20.47 -16.15 8.71
C THR A 119 19.58 -17.36 8.89
N LYS A 120 20.08 -18.38 9.57
CA LYS A 120 19.28 -19.58 9.89
C LYS A 120 17.96 -19.25 10.61
N TYR A 121 17.94 -18.24 11.46
CA TYR A 121 16.80 -17.94 12.34
C TYR A 121 16.06 -16.66 11.99
N VAL A 122 16.71 -15.72 11.32
CA VAL A 122 16.16 -14.40 11.04
C VAL A 122 16.56 -13.95 9.65
N SER A 123 15.60 -13.46 8.89
CA SER A 123 15.85 -12.69 7.67
C SER A 123 15.36 -11.26 7.84
N GLY A 124 15.88 -10.34 7.05
CA GLY A 124 15.42 -8.95 7.07
C GLY A 124 15.72 -8.20 5.80
N LEU A 125 14.83 -7.25 5.52
CA LEU A 125 14.93 -6.24 4.47
C LEU A 125 14.87 -4.86 5.13
N PHE A 126 15.95 -4.11 5.04
CA PHE A 126 15.98 -2.71 5.45
C PHE A 126 15.41 -1.83 4.35
N THR A 127 14.51 -0.93 4.71
CA THR A 127 13.88 0.00 3.77
C THR A 127 13.83 1.41 4.35
N ALA A 128 13.83 2.41 3.47
CA ALA A 128 13.65 3.80 3.85
C ALA A 128 12.84 4.56 2.79
N GLY A 129 12.20 5.63 3.20
CA GLY A 129 11.48 6.54 2.30
C GLY A 129 11.65 7.98 2.76
N LEU A 130 11.99 8.86 1.82
CA LEU A 130 12.07 10.30 2.02
C LEU A 130 11.07 10.98 1.11
N VAL A 131 10.22 11.82 1.69
CA VAL A 131 9.25 12.65 0.97
C VAL A 131 9.55 14.11 1.24
N LEU A 132 9.81 14.87 0.18
CA LEU A 132 10.03 16.31 0.23
C LEU A 132 8.89 17.00 -0.52
N ASP A 133 8.25 17.95 0.13
CA ASP A 133 7.14 18.73 -0.42
C ASP A 133 7.50 20.20 -0.58
N ARG A 134 6.95 20.81 -1.59
CA ARG A 134 6.91 22.27 -1.77
C ARG A 134 5.47 22.71 -1.97
N MET A 135 4.97 23.51 -1.03
CA MET A 135 3.61 24.06 -1.04
C MET A 135 3.62 25.51 -1.46
N ASN A 136 2.69 25.88 -2.36
CA ASN A 136 2.40 27.25 -2.73
C ASN A 136 0.87 27.46 -2.81
N TRP A 137 0.35 28.42 -2.07
CA TRP A 137 -1.02 28.88 -2.21
C TRP A 137 -1.11 29.85 -3.38
N LEU A 138 -2.07 29.65 -4.28
CA LEU A 138 -2.25 30.46 -5.50
C LEU A 138 -3.34 31.50 -5.35
N SER A 139 -4.36 31.19 -4.56
CA SER A 139 -5.45 32.11 -4.24
C SER A 139 -6.08 31.78 -2.90
N GLN A 140 -6.63 32.83 -2.27
CA GLN A 140 -7.47 32.71 -1.07
C GLN A 140 -8.43 33.93 -1.07
N ASP A 141 -9.71 33.69 -0.97
CA ASP A 141 -10.68 34.79 -0.83
C ASP A 141 -10.81 35.28 0.63
N ALA A 142 -11.57 36.36 0.81
CA ALA A 142 -11.71 36.98 2.12
C ALA A 142 -12.45 36.08 3.13
N ASN A 143 -13.41 35.29 2.68
CA ASN A 143 -14.18 34.40 3.55
C ASN A 143 -13.34 33.22 4.03
N SER A 144 -12.57 32.58 3.13
CA SER A 144 -11.61 31.56 3.51
C SER A 144 -10.58 32.12 4.49
N LYS A 145 -10.02 33.31 4.22
CA LYS A 145 -9.08 33.96 5.13
C LYS A 145 -9.69 34.29 6.48
N GLY A 146 -10.97 34.66 6.53
CA GLY A 146 -11.71 34.91 7.77
C GLY A 146 -11.93 33.64 8.60
N GLN A 147 -12.03 32.47 7.96
CA GLN A 147 -12.28 31.18 8.63
C GLN A 147 -11.00 30.49 9.09
N VAL A 148 -9.95 30.46 8.26
CA VAL A 148 -8.75 29.63 8.49
C VAL A 148 -7.46 30.44 8.65
N GLY A 149 -7.54 31.77 8.59
CA GLY A 149 -6.36 32.64 8.65
C GLY A 149 -5.66 32.82 7.31
N ASP A 150 -4.51 33.49 7.32
CA ASP A 150 -3.72 33.78 6.12
C ASP A 150 -2.88 32.58 5.69
N LEU A 151 -3.19 32.01 4.54
CA LEU A 151 -2.51 30.82 4.02
C LEU A 151 -1.09 31.09 3.52
N ALA A 152 -0.71 32.37 3.28
CA ALA A 152 0.66 32.70 2.89
C ALA A 152 1.72 32.29 3.94
N GLY A 153 1.33 32.15 5.21
CA GLY A 153 2.20 31.66 6.28
C GLY A 153 2.52 30.15 6.20
N PHE A 154 1.80 29.41 5.37
CA PHE A 154 1.94 27.96 5.20
C PHE A 154 2.62 27.57 3.89
N GLU A 155 3.18 28.55 3.16
CA GLU A 155 3.97 28.28 1.96
C GLU A 155 5.39 27.89 2.34
N GLY A 156 5.97 26.98 1.57
CA GLY A 156 7.37 26.61 1.78
C GLY A 156 7.71 25.22 1.31
N GLY A 157 8.97 24.86 1.50
CA GLY A 157 9.48 23.51 1.34
C GLY A 157 9.60 22.83 2.71
N ASP A 158 9.18 21.57 2.78
CA ASP A 158 9.21 20.79 4.00
C ASP A 158 9.61 19.33 3.73
N VAL A 159 10.17 18.69 4.75
CA VAL A 159 10.32 17.23 4.79
C VAL A 159 8.96 16.68 5.23
N ARG A 160 8.14 16.27 4.25
CA ARG A 160 6.82 15.66 4.54
C ARG A 160 6.95 14.42 5.41
N GLY A 161 8.02 13.67 5.22
CA GLY A 161 8.35 12.56 6.09
C GLY A 161 9.61 11.81 5.69
N LEU A 162 10.30 11.32 6.70
CA LEU A 162 11.34 10.31 6.60
C LEU A 162 10.85 9.07 7.32
N ARG A 163 10.86 7.93 6.64
CA ARG A 163 10.53 6.63 7.22
C ARG A 163 11.70 5.68 7.03
N VAL A 164 12.03 4.93 8.07
CA VAL A 164 13.01 3.85 8.00
C VAL A 164 12.44 2.61 8.69
N GLY A 165 12.79 1.44 8.21
CA GLY A 165 12.24 0.24 8.80
C GLY A 165 12.89 -1.04 8.36
N LEU A 166 12.43 -2.09 9.01
CA LEU A 166 12.88 -3.45 8.81
C LEU A 166 11.67 -4.37 8.71
N ILE A 167 11.60 -5.15 7.65
CA ILE A 167 10.64 -6.24 7.50
C ILE A 167 11.43 -7.54 7.33
N GLY A 168 11.00 -8.61 7.99
CA GLY A 168 11.68 -9.88 7.86
C GLY A 168 10.92 -11.04 8.45
N THR A 169 11.58 -12.18 8.54
CA THR A 169 11.01 -13.42 9.09
C THR A 169 11.79 -13.92 10.29
N LEU A 170 11.07 -14.48 11.24
CA LEU A 170 11.60 -15.27 12.33
C LEU A 170 11.42 -16.75 11.96
N ASN A 171 12.52 -17.43 11.60
CA ASN A 171 12.53 -18.80 11.10
C ASN A 171 12.75 -19.83 12.22
N ALA A 172 12.51 -19.44 13.49
CA ALA A 172 12.68 -20.30 14.65
C ALA A 172 11.49 -21.24 14.91
N PHE A 173 10.40 -21.10 14.14
CA PHE A 173 9.16 -21.85 14.29
C PHE A 173 8.93 -22.74 13.06
N GLU A 174 8.02 -23.72 13.17
CA GLU A 174 7.65 -24.58 12.04
C GLU A 174 7.21 -23.79 10.81
N THR A 175 6.45 -22.72 11.05
CA THR A 175 6.08 -21.73 10.04
C THR A 175 6.74 -20.40 10.41
N PRO A 176 7.51 -19.77 9.52
CA PRO A 176 8.14 -18.51 9.82
C PRO A 176 7.12 -17.42 10.18
N TRP A 177 7.39 -16.61 11.20
CA TRP A 177 6.59 -15.45 11.55
C TRP A 177 7.18 -14.21 10.88
N VAL A 178 6.33 -13.29 10.43
CA VAL A 178 6.80 -12.02 9.84
C VAL A 178 6.81 -10.95 10.91
N TYR A 179 7.91 -10.22 10.98
CA TYR A 179 7.98 -9.01 11.79
C TYR A 179 8.10 -7.76 10.90
N THR A 180 7.52 -6.67 11.37
CA THR A 180 7.58 -5.35 10.74
C THR A 180 7.88 -4.33 11.81
N ILE A 181 8.93 -3.51 11.63
CA ILE A 181 9.31 -2.44 12.57
C ILE A 181 9.63 -1.20 11.73
N PHE A 182 8.91 -0.11 11.95
CA PHE A 182 9.13 1.16 11.26
C PHE A 182 9.15 2.33 12.25
N GLY A 183 10.07 3.24 12.04
CA GLY A 183 10.04 4.58 12.59
C GLY A 183 9.80 5.61 11.48
N ALA A 184 9.13 6.69 11.81
CA ALA A 184 8.87 7.80 10.89
C ALA A 184 8.89 9.15 11.59
N THR A 185 9.15 10.21 10.80
CA THR A 185 9.05 11.61 11.23
C THR A 185 7.77 12.25 10.72
N ASN A 186 7.38 13.36 11.32
CA ASN A 186 6.38 14.30 10.84
C ASN A 186 5.05 13.65 10.46
N ALA A 187 4.47 12.84 11.36
CA ALA A 187 3.16 12.23 11.13
C ALA A 187 3.01 11.71 9.69
N PHE A 188 3.96 10.91 9.23
CA PHE A 188 4.03 10.37 7.86
C PHE A 188 2.69 9.83 7.35
N ASP A 189 1.82 9.44 8.26
CA ASP A 189 0.50 8.91 7.98
C ASP A 189 -0.42 9.21 9.19
N LYS A 190 -0.82 10.45 9.33
CA LYS A 190 -1.71 10.92 10.41
C LYS A 190 -3.17 10.52 10.19
N GLY A 191 -3.93 10.45 11.25
CA GLY A 191 -5.38 10.30 11.28
C GLY A 191 -5.99 11.23 12.31
N PHE A 192 -7.28 11.12 12.56
CA PHE A 192 -8.01 12.01 13.45
C PHE A 192 -7.49 12.05 14.90
N ASN A 193 -6.81 11.01 15.35
CA ASN A 193 -6.27 10.88 16.70
C ASN A 193 -4.80 11.28 16.82
N GLU A 194 -4.20 11.86 15.80
CA GLU A 194 -2.79 12.22 15.80
C GLU A 194 -2.58 13.67 15.35
N ASP A 195 -2.02 14.47 16.25
CA ASP A 195 -1.48 15.77 15.88
C ASP A 195 -0.20 15.61 15.05
N ARG A 196 0.22 16.68 14.36
CA ARG A 196 1.47 16.70 13.61
C ARG A 196 2.65 16.48 14.57
N LEU A 197 3.34 15.35 14.40
CA LEU A 197 4.52 15.00 15.18
C LEU A 197 5.80 15.45 14.46
N ASP A 198 6.56 16.33 15.10
CA ASP A 198 7.86 16.79 14.60
C ASP A 198 9.03 15.87 14.98
N SER A 199 8.76 14.84 15.78
CA SER A 199 9.75 13.89 16.26
C SER A 199 9.69 12.56 15.51
N PHE A 200 10.83 11.87 15.48
CA PHE A 200 10.88 10.49 14.99
C PHE A 200 10.24 9.55 16.01
N THR A 201 9.21 8.82 15.60
CA THR A 201 8.44 7.94 16.47
C THR A 201 8.43 6.50 15.95
N LEU A 202 8.15 5.54 16.82
CA LEU A 202 7.89 4.16 16.47
C LEU A 202 6.51 4.05 15.84
N PHE A 203 6.49 3.93 14.52
CA PHE A 203 5.31 4.10 13.68
C PHE A 203 4.54 2.79 13.45
N ASP A 204 5.24 1.72 13.13
CA ASP A 204 4.70 0.35 13.05
C ASP A 204 5.62 -0.59 13.84
N TRP A 205 5.04 -1.46 14.64
CA TRP A 205 5.71 -2.63 15.16
C TRP A 205 4.70 -3.78 15.24
N ARG A 206 4.90 -4.77 14.41
CA ARG A 206 3.91 -5.81 14.22
C ARG A 206 4.56 -7.17 14.03
N LEU A 207 3.91 -8.19 14.57
CA LEU A 207 4.22 -9.59 14.37
C LEU A 207 3.03 -10.28 13.71
N ASP A 208 3.26 -10.89 12.56
CA ASP A 208 2.27 -11.65 11.80
C ASP A 208 2.55 -13.14 11.99
N ILE A 209 1.59 -13.85 12.57
CA ILE A 209 1.66 -15.26 12.94
C ILE A 209 0.69 -16.04 12.06
N PRO A 210 1.15 -16.92 11.19
CA PRO A 210 0.26 -17.78 10.42
C PRO A 210 -0.43 -18.79 11.36
N LEU A 211 -1.77 -18.84 11.29
CA LEU A 211 -2.58 -19.74 12.13
C LEU A 211 -3.13 -20.93 11.35
N PHE A 212 -3.85 -20.62 10.28
CA PHE A 212 -4.50 -21.60 9.43
C PHE A 212 -4.17 -21.31 7.96
N LYS A 213 -4.54 -22.23 7.06
CA LYS A 213 -4.41 -21.98 5.63
C LYS A 213 -5.14 -20.68 5.25
N GLN A 214 -4.39 -19.70 4.73
CA GLN A 214 -4.88 -18.38 4.32
C GLN A 214 -5.39 -17.48 5.46
N SER A 215 -4.98 -17.71 6.71
CA SER A 215 -5.31 -16.85 7.85
C SER A 215 -4.07 -16.51 8.66
N THR A 216 -4.04 -15.29 9.18
CA THR A 216 -2.91 -14.73 9.94
C THR A 216 -3.43 -13.97 11.15
N LEU A 217 -2.75 -14.13 12.27
CA LEU A 217 -2.92 -13.31 13.46
C LEU A 217 -1.82 -12.24 13.48
N SER A 218 -2.22 -10.98 13.44
CA SER A 218 -1.31 -9.84 13.50
C SER A 218 -1.42 -9.17 14.86
N ILE A 219 -0.30 -8.96 15.55
CA ILE A 219 -0.23 -8.38 16.90
C ILE A 219 0.74 -7.21 16.88
N GLY A 220 0.37 -6.07 17.44
CA GLY A 220 1.20 -4.89 17.60
C GLY A 220 0.58 -3.60 17.06
N LYS A 221 1.39 -2.54 16.98
CA LYS A 221 0.96 -1.26 16.41
C LYS A 221 0.89 -1.35 14.89
N GLN A 222 -0.28 -1.11 14.34
CA GLN A 222 -0.59 -1.27 12.93
C GLN A 222 -1.80 -0.43 12.53
N LYS A 223 -2.00 -0.26 11.22
CA LYS A 223 -3.22 0.37 10.70
C LYS A 223 -4.43 -0.48 11.05
N GLU A 224 -5.50 0.18 11.43
CA GLU A 224 -6.80 -0.46 11.57
C GLU A 224 -7.37 -0.80 10.19
N PRO A 225 -7.79 -2.05 9.94
CA PRO A 225 -8.26 -2.46 8.61
C PRO A 225 -9.73 -2.04 8.38
N ILE A 226 -9.97 -0.76 8.02
CA ILE A 226 -11.31 -0.22 7.78
C ILE A 226 -11.51 0.24 6.33
N SER A 227 -10.58 0.95 5.73
CA SER A 227 -10.68 1.61 4.44
C SER A 227 -9.49 1.25 3.54
N GLY A 228 -9.71 1.10 2.24
CA GLY A 228 -8.67 0.85 1.26
C GLY A 228 -7.68 2.01 1.17
N GLU A 229 -8.18 3.25 1.13
CA GLU A 229 -7.34 4.44 1.12
C GLU A 229 -6.48 4.55 2.39
N ARG A 230 -7.05 4.19 3.55
CA ARG A 230 -6.31 4.23 4.82
C ARG A 230 -5.29 3.10 4.93
N ILE A 231 -5.62 1.88 4.51
CA ILE A 231 -4.72 0.75 4.52
C ILE A 231 -3.56 0.98 3.54
N GLN A 232 -3.82 1.50 2.35
CA GLN A 232 -2.77 1.78 1.35
C GLN A 232 -1.71 2.74 1.92
N SER A 233 -0.46 2.61 1.47
CA SER A 233 0.57 3.59 1.82
C SER A 233 0.29 4.92 1.16
N MET A 234 0.47 5.97 1.91
CA MET A 234 0.39 7.32 1.39
C MET A 234 1.31 7.56 0.19
N ILE A 235 2.49 6.96 0.18
CA ILE A 235 3.47 7.12 -0.93
C ILE A 235 3.02 6.51 -2.26
N PHE A 236 2.04 5.60 -2.23
CA PHE A 236 1.48 4.95 -3.42
C PHE A 236 0.04 5.38 -3.72
N ASN A 237 -0.50 6.32 -2.96
CA ASN A 237 -1.79 6.92 -3.26
C ASN A 237 -1.75 7.67 -4.59
N HIS A 238 -2.92 7.83 -5.19
CA HIS A 238 -3.08 8.55 -6.45
C HIS A 238 -2.97 10.08 -6.30
N MET A 239 -3.11 10.59 -5.06
CA MET A 239 -2.86 11.98 -4.67
C MET A 239 -1.81 12.04 -3.57
N HIS A 240 -1.19 13.19 -3.36
CA HIS A 240 -0.16 13.38 -2.33
C HIS A 240 -0.66 13.11 -0.92
N GLU A 241 -1.90 13.51 -0.64
CA GLU A 241 -2.55 13.28 0.64
C GLU A 241 -3.83 12.48 0.45
N ARG A 242 -4.31 11.85 1.52
CA ARG A 242 -5.60 11.18 1.56
C ARG A 242 -6.73 12.18 1.41
N SER A 243 -7.94 11.68 1.18
CA SER A 243 -9.14 12.49 1.22
C SER A 243 -9.37 13.06 2.63
N ALA A 244 -10.02 14.22 2.68
CA ALA A 244 -10.37 14.86 3.94
C ALA A 244 -11.20 13.92 4.84
N ALA A 245 -12.11 13.14 4.27
CA ALA A 245 -12.91 12.15 5.01
C ALA A 245 -12.05 11.06 5.67
N ALA A 246 -11.04 10.54 4.94
CA ALA A 246 -10.14 9.54 5.50
C ALA A 246 -9.25 10.10 6.61
N ASP A 247 -8.78 11.34 6.49
CA ASP A 247 -7.93 11.94 7.51
C ASP A 247 -8.74 12.40 8.74
N ALA A 248 -9.96 12.90 8.56
CA ALA A 248 -10.79 13.37 9.68
C ALA A 248 -11.48 12.23 10.44
N LEU A 249 -12.01 11.20 9.74
CA LEU A 249 -12.93 10.22 10.33
C LEU A 249 -12.28 8.84 10.58
N LEU A 250 -11.06 8.59 10.10
CA LEU A 250 -10.40 7.30 10.22
C LEU A 250 -9.08 7.41 10.99
N PRO A 251 -8.80 6.45 11.90
CA PRO A 251 -7.56 6.46 12.66
C PRO A 251 -6.35 6.16 11.78
N SER A 252 -5.17 6.58 12.21
CA SER A 252 -3.91 6.19 11.57
C SER A 252 -3.50 4.78 11.99
N ARG A 253 -3.01 4.62 13.19
CA ARG A 253 -2.51 3.36 13.75
C ARG A 253 -2.80 3.25 15.22
N ASN A 254 -3.15 2.06 15.66
CA ASN A 254 -3.30 1.72 17.05
C ASN A 254 -2.67 0.37 17.36
N VAL A 255 -2.44 0.09 18.63
CA VAL A 255 -1.98 -1.22 19.09
C VAL A 255 -3.17 -2.17 19.15
N GLY A 256 -3.03 -3.33 18.50
CA GLY A 256 -4.14 -4.27 18.45
C GLY A 256 -3.77 -5.67 18.05
N ILE A 257 -4.80 -6.49 18.04
CA ILE A 257 -4.78 -7.88 17.58
C ILE A 257 -5.79 -8.00 16.45
N VAL A 258 -5.33 -8.44 15.29
CA VAL A 258 -6.15 -8.62 14.08
C VAL A 258 -6.06 -10.05 13.60
N LEU A 259 -7.18 -10.71 13.48
CA LEU A 259 -7.31 -11.94 12.72
C LEU A 259 -7.77 -11.59 11.30
N ASN A 260 -6.98 -11.96 10.33
CA ASN A 260 -7.28 -11.71 8.92
C ASN A 260 -7.11 -12.96 8.09
N GLY A 261 -7.76 -12.99 6.94
CA GLY A 261 -7.68 -14.11 6.03
C GLY A 261 -8.35 -13.81 4.69
N GLY A 262 -8.34 -14.82 3.83
CA GLY A 262 -8.97 -14.65 2.53
C GLY A 262 -9.09 -15.94 1.76
N HIS A 263 -9.77 -15.84 0.62
CA HIS A 263 -9.90 -16.90 -0.37
C HIS A 263 -9.45 -16.36 -1.72
N THR A 264 -8.18 -16.61 -2.04
CA THR A 264 -7.54 -16.08 -3.26
C THR A 264 -8.32 -16.41 -4.55
N PRO A 265 -8.86 -17.64 -4.76
CA PRO A 265 -9.61 -17.93 -5.99
C PRO A 265 -10.83 -17.05 -6.22
N SER A 266 -11.52 -16.58 -5.16
CA SER A 266 -12.65 -15.65 -5.25
C SER A 266 -12.27 -14.19 -5.06
N TYR A 267 -10.98 -13.89 -4.78
CA TYR A 267 -10.51 -12.54 -4.45
C TYR A 267 -11.31 -11.92 -3.30
N THR A 268 -11.61 -12.74 -2.29
CA THR A 268 -12.29 -12.30 -1.08
C THR A 268 -11.29 -12.23 0.07
N THR A 269 -11.30 -11.13 0.83
CA THR A 269 -10.53 -11.02 2.07
C THR A 269 -11.42 -10.57 3.20
N TRP A 270 -11.02 -10.86 4.43
CA TRP A 270 -11.68 -10.39 5.62
C TRP A 270 -10.66 -10.11 6.73
N ALA A 271 -10.99 -9.18 7.60
CA ALA A 271 -10.24 -8.87 8.80
C ALA A 271 -11.19 -8.52 9.93
N VAL A 272 -10.89 -8.98 11.14
CA VAL A 272 -11.54 -8.56 12.38
C VAL A 272 -10.48 -8.28 13.42
N GLY A 273 -10.66 -7.23 14.23
CA GLY A 273 -9.64 -6.84 15.18
C GLY A 273 -10.19 -6.10 16.38
N ILE A 274 -9.37 -6.09 17.42
CA ILE A 274 -9.54 -5.27 18.62
C ILE A 274 -8.30 -4.42 18.78
N PHE A 275 -8.50 -3.14 19.05
CA PHE A 275 -7.45 -2.15 19.18
C PHE A 275 -7.62 -1.31 20.44
N ASN A 276 -6.55 -0.63 20.80
CA ASN A 276 -6.50 0.30 21.92
C ASN A 276 -5.35 1.29 21.68
N ASP A 277 -5.50 2.53 22.10
CA ASP A 277 -4.56 3.62 21.87
C ASP A 277 -3.58 3.87 23.03
N TRP A 278 -3.61 3.04 24.08
CA TRP A 278 -2.80 3.14 25.30
C TRP A 278 -1.32 3.49 25.06
N PHE A 279 -0.74 2.95 24.00
CA PHE A 279 0.69 3.11 23.71
C PHE A 279 1.05 4.55 23.30
N ASP A 280 0.22 5.17 22.45
CA ASP A 280 0.46 6.54 21.97
C ASP A 280 -0.07 7.57 22.97
N ALA A 281 -1.16 7.27 23.66
CA ALA A 281 -1.72 8.12 24.69
C ALA A 281 -0.87 8.13 25.99
N GLY A 282 0.01 7.14 26.17
CA GLY A 282 0.84 7.01 27.37
C GLY A 282 0.02 6.72 28.64
N GLN A 283 -1.11 6.01 28.47
CA GLN A 283 -2.05 5.66 29.52
C GLN A 283 -1.99 4.16 29.82
N ASP A 284 -2.64 3.74 30.88
CA ASP A 284 -2.82 2.32 31.17
C ASP A 284 -3.87 1.70 30.24
N LEU A 285 -3.75 0.40 29.94
CA LEU A 285 -4.59 -0.31 28.96
C LEU A 285 -6.09 -0.26 29.29
N ASP A 286 -6.45 -0.22 30.57
CA ASP A 286 -7.82 -0.15 31.06
C ASP A 286 -8.38 1.28 31.15
N GLU A 287 -7.53 2.28 31.01
CA GLU A 287 -7.92 3.69 30.96
C GLU A 287 -8.18 4.18 29.54
N SER A 288 -7.54 3.55 28.55
CA SER A 288 -7.62 3.96 27.15
C SER A 288 -8.85 3.40 26.44
N ALA A 289 -9.26 4.08 25.36
CA ALA A 289 -10.40 3.68 24.54
C ALA A 289 -10.16 2.34 23.84
N THR A 290 -11.20 1.52 23.75
CA THR A 290 -11.16 0.24 23.03
C THR A 290 -11.95 0.32 21.73
N GLN A 291 -11.37 -0.20 20.67
CA GLN A 291 -11.98 -0.22 19.34
C GLN A 291 -12.18 -1.66 18.85
N LEU A 292 -13.32 -1.92 18.23
CA LEU A 292 -13.61 -3.16 17.51
C LEU A 292 -13.77 -2.86 16.02
N ILE A 293 -13.15 -3.66 15.18
CA ILE A 293 -13.15 -3.40 13.73
C ILE A 293 -13.38 -4.66 12.93
N GLY A 294 -14.06 -4.49 11.78
CA GLY A 294 -14.22 -5.52 10.77
C GLY A 294 -14.19 -4.93 9.37
N ARG A 295 -13.54 -5.63 8.43
CA ARG A 295 -13.57 -5.32 6.99
C ARG A 295 -13.71 -6.58 6.17
N VAL A 296 -14.47 -6.50 5.09
CA VAL A 296 -14.56 -7.54 4.07
C VAL A 296 -14.35 -6.91 2.70
N THR A 297 -13.64 -7.62 1.82
CA THR A 297 -13.44 -7.21 0.43
C THR A 297 -13.79 -8.34 -0.53
N TRP A 298 -14.17 -7.97 -1.73
CA TRP A 298 -14.49 -8.91 -2.79
C TRP A 298 -14.23 -8.30 -4.17
N ALA A 299 -13.68 -9.10 -5.09
CA ALA A 299 -13.57 -8.70 -6.49
C ALA A 299 -14.47 -9.62 -7.36
N PRO A 300 -15.76 -9.28 -7.50
CA PRO A 300 -16.76 -10.13 -8.16
C PRO A 300 -16.55 -10.28 -9.65
N LEU A 301 -16.04 -9.27 -10.30
CA LEU A 301 -15.87 -9.22 -11.74
C LEU A 301 -14.40 -9.01 -12.10
N ARG A 302 -13.86 -9.90 -12.89
CA ARG A 302 -12.50 -9.81 -13.43
C ARG A 302 -12.40 -10.56 -14.76
N THR A 303 -11.55 -10.09 -15.64
CA THR A 303 -11.21 -10.81 -16.87
C THR A 303 -10.13 -11.87 -16.58
N ALA A 304 -10.06 -12.89 -17.44
CA ALA A 304 -9.10 -13.98 -17.26
C ALA A 304 -7.64 -13.51 -17.37
N ASP A 305 -7.38 -12.46 -18.14
CA ASP A 305 -6.10 -11.80 -18.33
C ASP A 305 -5.82 -10.69 -17.28
N ASP A 306 -6.65 -10.61 -16.24
CA ASP A 306 -6.61 -9.58 -15.19
C ASP A 306 -6.59 -8.11 -15.69
N SER A 307 -6.90 -7.88 -16.97
CA SER A 307 -6.92 -6.52 -17.55
C SER A 307 -8.08 -5.65 -17.04
N SER A 308 -9.14 -6.25 -16.49
CA SER A 308 -10.27 -5.56 -15.89
C SER A 308 -10.69 -6.24 -14.58
N LEU A 309 -10.91 -5.43 -13.56
CA LEU A 309 -11.32 -5.91 -12.22
C LEU A 309 -12.23 -4.89 -11.56
N LEU A 310 -13.31 -5.38 -10.94
CA LEU A 310 -14.17 -4.61 -10.04
C LEU A 310 -13.93 -5.09 -8.61
N HIS A 311 -13.59 -4.16 -7.72
CA HIS A 311 -13.41 -4.36 -6.29
C HIS A 311 -14.54 -3.69 -5.51
N LEU A 312 -15.03 -4.36 -4.49
CA LEU A 312 -15.99 -3.87 -3.51
C LEU A 312 -15.45 -4.17 -2.12
N ALA A 313 -15.65 -3.24 -1.18
CA ALA A 313 -15.35 -3.50 0.22
C ALA A 313 -16.31 -2.77 1.15
N PHE A 314 -16.40 -3.28 2.37
CA PHE A 314 -17.13 -2.67 3.46
C PHE A 314 -16.35 -2.86 4.76
N GLY A 315 -16.24 -1.79 5.55
CA GLY A 315 -15.62 -1.76 6.87
C GLY A 315 -16.56 -1.15 7.91
N TYR A 316 -16.42 -1.60 9.14
CA TYR A 316 -17.09 -1.02 10.31
C TYR A 316 -16.11 -0.97 11.48
N ARG A 317 -16.14 0.15 12.21
CA ARG A 317 -15.38 0.39 13.43
C ARG A 317 -16.31 0.88 14.52
N TYR A 318 -16.31 0.21 15.66
CA TYR A 318 -16.87 0.70 16.91
C TYR A 318 -15.74 1.25 17.78
N SER A 319 -15.92 2.39 18.39
CA SER A 319 -14.98 2.99 19.34
C SER A 319 -15.70 3.38 20.63
N ASP A 320 -15.20 2.89 21.75
CA ASP A 320 -15.45 3.48 23.05
C ASP A 320 -14.91 4.92 23.04
N ALA A 321 -15.69 5.88 23.45
CA ALA A 321 -15.36 7.30 23.39
C ALA A 321 -15.16 7.93 24.77
N ARG A 322 -14.74 7.15 25.77
CA ARG A 322 -14.55 7.64 27.16
C ARG A 322 -13.60 8.84 27.28
N GLU A 323 -12.71 9.05 26.32
CA GLU A 323 -11.83 10.21 26.25
C GLU A 323 -12.43 11.37 25.42
N GLY A 324 -13.65 11.19 24.90
CA GLY A 324 -14.29 12.10 23.98
C GLY A 324 -13.84 11.90 22.53
N PHE A 325 -14.16 12.88 21.68
CA PHE A 325 -13.77 12.87 20.27
C PHE A 325 -13.43 14.28 19.77
N ARG A 326 -12.63 14.35 18.74
CA ARG A 326 -12.39 15.52 17.91
C ARG A 326 -12.04 15.05 16.51
N PHE A 327 -12.84 15.45 15.53
CA PHE A 327 -12.58 15.21 14.12
C PHE A 327 -12.15 16.51 13.46
N PHE A 328 -11.01 16.48 12.79
CA PHE A 328 -10.44 17.66 12.13
C PHE A 328 -9.55 17.26 10.97
N THR A 329 -9.37 18.14 10.01
CA THR A 329 -8.40 17.93 8.93
C THR A 329 -7.98 19.23 8.25
N GLU A 330 -6.79 19.15 7.67
CA GLU A 330 -6.29 20.08 6.67
C GLU A 330 -6.96 19.82 5.30
N PRO A 331 -6.94 20.78 4.35
CA PRO A 331 -7.61 20.64 3.06
C PRO A 331 -6.78 19.76 2.07
N GLU A 332 -6.38 18.56 2.48
CA GLU A 332 -5.56 17.63 1.70
C GLU A 332 -4.17 18.19 1.30
N PHE A 333 -3.68 19.16 2.04
CA PHE A 333 -2.32 19.68 1.98
C PHE A 333 -1.60 19.46 3.31
N ASN A 334 -0.38 18.93 3.25
CA ASN A 334 0.38 18.67 4.47
C ASN A 334 0.77 19.91 5.27
N SER A 335 0.87 21.05 4.62
CA SER A 335 1.23 22.31 5.26
C SER A 335 0.08 23.29 5.10
N ALA A 336 -0.89 23.17 6.01
CA ALA A 336 -2.08 24.03 6.08
C ALA A 336 -2.63 24.00 7.51
N PRO A 337 -3.44 24.99 7.91
CA PRO A 337 -4.25 24.89 9.13
C PRO A 337 -5.41 23.91 8.91
N ASN A 338 -6.05 23.49 10.01
CA ASN A 338 -7.31 22.75 9.91
C ASN A 338 -8.38 23.65 9.30
N PHE A 339 -9.03 23.17 8.25
CA PHE A 339 -10.14 23.89 7.60
C PHE A 339 -11.47 23.52 8.23
N VAL A 340 -11.58 22.29 8.72
CA VAL A 340 -12.75 21.77 9.43
C VAL A 340 -12.30 21.12 10.74
N ASP A 341 -13.11 21.30 11.80
CA ASP A 341 -12.76 20.83 13.14
C ASP A 341 -14.01 20.86 14.04
N THR A 342 -14.44 19.71 14.55
CA THR A 342 -15.57 19.62 15.49
C THR A 342 -15.30 20.35 16.81
N GLY A 343 -14.02 20.55 17.16
CA GLY A 343 -13.58 21.25 18.36
C GLY A 343 -13.61 22.80 18.26
N PHE A 344 -14.02 23.38 17.15
CA PHE A 344 -14.12 24.83 17.01
C PHE A 344 -15.04 25.44 18.08
N GLY A 345 -14.52 26.48 18.76
CA GLY A 345 -15.26 27.17 19.81
C GLY A 345 -15.29 26.49 21.18
N THR A 346 -14.65 25.35 21.33
CA THR A 346 -14.48 24.67 22.62
C THR A 346 -13.09 24.94 23.20
N GLU A 347 -13.00 25.13 24.53
CA GLU A 347 -11.72 25.46 25.21
C GLU A 347 -10.75 24.27 25.14
N ALA A 348 -11.25 23.04 25.23
CA ALA A 348 -10.44 21.81 25.20
C ALA A 348 -10.29 21.21 23.80
N GLY A 349 -11.11 21.64 22.83
CA GLY A 349 -11.15 21.05 21.49
C GLY A 349 -11.73 19.63 21.42
N ILE A 350 -11.94 18.96 22.55
CA ILE A 350 -12.45 17.60 22.66
C ILE A 350 -13.91 17.67 23.14
N LEU A 351 -14.78 16.94 22.47
CA LEU A 351 -16.20 16.84 22.77
C LEU A 351 -16.49 15.49 23.44
N PRO A 352 -17.39 15.46 24.45
CA PRO A 352 -17.75 14.20 25.12
C PRO A 352 -18.58 13.32 24.17
N ALA A 353 -18.43 12.00 24.31
CA ALA A 353 -19.29 11.02 23.71
C ALA A 353 -19.30 9.72 24.54
N ASP A 354 -20.36 8.91 24.38
CA ASP A 354 -20.43 7.58 24.95
C ASP A 354 -19.68 6.58 24.06
N TRP A 355 -19.93 6.63 22.78
CA TRP A 355 -19.27 5.83 21.76
C TRP A 355 -19.44 6.49 20.37
N PHE A 356 -18.67 6.04 19.41
CA PHE A 356 -18.93 6.33 18.01
C PHE A 356 -18.69 5.12 17.10
N GLY A 357 -19.49 5.03 16.03
CA GLY A 357 -19.41 3.98 15.02
C GLY A 357 -19.08 4.56 13.66
N THR A 358 -18.02 4.04 13.01
CA THR A 358 -17.61 4.49 11.68
C THR A 358 -17.84 3.39 10.64
N TYR A 359 -18.54 3.73 9.57
CA TYR A 359 -18.78 2.89 8.40
C TYR A 359 -17.91 3.36 7.25
N ASN A 360 -17.39 2.42 6.45
CA ASN A 360 -16.70 2.72 5.21
C ASN A 360 -17.17 1.77 4.10
N ALA A 361 -17.50 2.31 2.95
CA ALA A 361 -17.87 1.55 1.76
C ALA A 361 -16.95 1.92 0.58
N GLU A 362 -16.43 0.92 -0.12
CA GLU A 362 -15.44 1.10 -1.19
C GLU A 362 -15.93 0.47 -2.49
N ILE A 363 -15.68 1.16 -3.59
CA ILE A 363 -15.82 0.63 -4.94
C ILE A 363 -14.62 1.07 -5.77
N SER A 364 -14.00 0.13 -6.50
CA SER A 364 -12.92 0.45 -7.42
C SER A 364 -13.04 -0.39 -8.69
N TRP A 365 -12.79 0.22 -9.83
CA TRP A 365 -12.76 -0.46 -11.11
C TRP A 365 -11.47 -0.11 -11.85
N ARG A 366 -10.81 -1.14 -12.35
CA ARG A 366 -9.62 -1.01 -13.19
C ARG A 366 -9.90 -1.63 -14.55
N ARG A 367 -9.46 -0.96 -15.61
CA ARG A 367 -9.44 -1.49 -16.98
C ARG A 367 -8.18 -1.03 -17.69
N GLY A 368 -7.21 -1.94 -17.82
CA GLY A 368 -5.90 -1.59 -18.34
C GLY A 368 -5.28 -0.42 -17.53
N PRO A 369 -4.79 0.64 -18.18
CA PRO A 369 -4.13 1.77 -17.52
C PRO A 369 -5.09 2.71 -16.78
N LEU A 370 -6.40 2.52 -16.91
CA LEU A 370 -7.42 3.33 -16.23
C LEU A 370 -7.86 2.66 -14.92
N TRP A 371 -7.83 3.42 -13.84
CA TRP A 371 -8.39 3.03 -12.54
C TRP A 371 -9.34 4.14 -12.06
N VAL A 372 -10.50 3.74 -11.56
CA VAL A 372 -11.51 4.63 -10.97
C VAL A 372 -11.90 4.06 -9.63
N ALA A 373 -12.01 4.90 -8.60
CA ALA A 373 -12.39 4.45 -7.28
C ALA A 373 -13.20 5.52 -6.54
N ALA A 374 -13.97 5.06 -5.58
CA ALA A 374 -14.69 5.90 -4.63
C ALA A 374 -14.74 5.21 -3.27
N GLU A 375 -14.70 6.01 -2.21
CA GLU A 375 -15.00 5.58 -0.84
C GLU A 375 -15.96 6.57 -0.20
N TYR A 376 -16.89 6.05 0.61
CA TYR A 376 -17.78 6.81 1.47
C TYR A 376 -17.50 6.41 2.91
N THR A 377 -17.37 7.40 3.80
CA THR A 377 -17.15 7.21 5.23
C THR A 377 -18.18 8.00 6.00
N GLN A 378 -18.81 7.36 7.00
CA GLN A 378 -19.75 7.99 7.91
C GLN A 378 -19.40 7.61 9.34
N THR A 379 -19.50 8.56 10.27
CA THR A 379 -19.32 8.34 11.72
C THR A 379 -20.53 8.86 12.46
N ASP A 380 -21.20 7.95 13.17
CA ASP A 380 -22.31 8.27 14.06
C ASP A 380 -21.77 8.37 15.49
N VAL A 381 -22.02 9.48 16.17
CA VAL A 381 -21.57 9.75 17.54
C VAL A 381 -22.76 9.69 18.48
N SER A 382 -22.64 8.91 19.57
CA SER A 382 -23.66 8.83 20.59
C SER A 382 -23.36 9.85 21.70
N ASN A 383 -24.12 10.93 21.70
CA ASN A 383 -24.19 11.92 22.78
C ASN A 383 -25.46 12.76 22.63
N SER A 384 -26.49 12.45 23.42
CA SER A 384 -27.80 13.14 23.35
C SER A 384 -27.72 14.65 23.65
N ASP A 385 -26.75 15.11 24.46
CA ASP A 385 -26.57 16.52 24.75
C ASP A 385 -26.04 17.30 23.56
N LEU A 386 -25.39 16.63 22.61
CA LEU A 386 -24.91 17.20 21.35
C LEU A 386 -25.87 16.92 20.17
N GLY A 387 -26.96 16.16 20.40
CA GLY A 387 -27.96 15.81 19.39
C GLY A 387 -27.63 14.56 18.60
N ASP A 388 -26.80 13.65 19.14
CA ASP A 388 -26.34 12.42 18.47
C ASP A 388 -25.83 12.67 17.03
N PRO A 389 -24.77 13.50 16.85
CA PRO A 389 -24.38 13.99 15.55
C PRO A 389 -23.81 12.89 14.65
N THR A 390 -24.03 13.05 13.36
CA THR A 390 -23.49 12.21 12.29
C THR A 390 -22.60 13.04 11.36
N PHE A 391 -21.39 12.56 11.11
CA PHE A 391 -20.45 13.19 10.20
C PHE A 391 -20.14 12.27 9.04
N ASP A 392 -20.05 12.81 7.82
CA ASP A 392 -19.74 11.99 6.68
C ASP A 392 -18.90 12.70 5.61
N GLY A 393 -18.34 11.90 4.74
CA GLY A 393 -17.61 12.38 3.59
C GLY A 393 -17.36 11.27 2.59
N TYR A 394 -17.06 11.68 1.36
CA TYR A 394 -16.68 10.73 0.31
C TYR A 394 -15.63 11.31 -0.60
N TRP A 395 -14.99 10.44 -1.34
CA TRP A 395 -14.21 10.83 -2.50
C TRP A 395 -14.54 9.94 -3.69
N ILE A 396 -14.39 10.51 -4.88
CA ILE A 396 -14.36 9.81 -6.16
C ILE A 396 -13.13 10.28 -6.92
N GLY A 397 -12.37 9.35 -7.47
CA GLY A 397 -11.16 9.67 -8.20
C GLY A 397 -10.89 8.71 -9.34
N ALA A 398 -10.03 9.15 -10.23
CA ALA A 398 -9.56 8.36 -11.35
C ALA A 398 -8.07 8.59 -11.59
N THR A 399 -7.38 7.55 -12.08
CA THR A 399 -6.02 7.68 -12.57
C THR A 399 -5.90 7.05 -13.96
N TRP A 400 -5.05 7.64 -14.78
CA TRP A 400 -4.70 7.13 -16.09
C TRP A 400 -3.19 7.10 -16.25
N ALA A 401 -2.64 5.89 -16.35
CA ALA A 401 -1.24 5.71 -16.68
C ALA A 401 -1.03 6.00 -18.17
N LEU A 402 -0.45 7.17 -18.47
CA LEU A 402 -0.24 7.66 -19.84
C LEU A 402 0.77 6.79 -20.62
N THR A 403 1.62 6.09 -19.90
CA THR A 403 2.64 5.19 -20.44
C THR A 403 2.14 3.75 -20.61
N GLY A 404 0.93 3.45 -20.12
CA GLY A 404 0.22 2.20 -20.39
C GLY A 404 0.29 1.16 -19.28
N GLU A 405 0.99 1.43 -18.20
CA GLU A 405 1.07 0.53 -17.04
C GLU A 405 -0.30 0.35 -16.38
N MET A 406 -0.48 -0.79 -15.75
CA MET A 406 -1.71 -1.13 -15.05
C MET A 406 -1.45 -1.23 -13.55
N ARG A 407 -2.30 -0.61 -12.72
CA ARG A 407 -2.21 -0.75 -11.26
C ARG A 407 -2.47 -2.19 -10.84
N PRO A 408 -1.54 -2.85 -10.16
CA PRO A 408 -1.72 -4.21 -9.69
C PRO A 408 -2.77 -4.28 -8.56
N TYR A 409 -3.50 -5.38 -8.51
CA TYR A 409 -4.41 -5.69 -7.41
C TYR A 409 -3.84 -6.83 -6.58
N ASN A 410 -3.80 -6.65 -5.26
CA ASN A 410 -3.39 -7.71 -4.36
C ASN A 410 -4.62 -8.48 -3.82
N PRO A 411 -4.89 -9.70 -4.33
CA PRO A 411 -6.06 -10.47 -3.91
C PRO A 411 -5.99 -10.97 -2.46
N LYS A 412 -4.86 -10.83 -1.81
CA LYS A 412 -4.63 -11.28 -0.44
C LYS A 412 -4.88 -10.17 0.58
N SER A 413 -4.70 -8.91 0.20
CA SER A 413 -5.04 -7.74 1.02
C SER A 413 -6.32 -7.03 0.58
N GLY A 414 -6.86 -7.37 -0.60
CA GLY A 414 -8.01 -6.68 -1.15
C GLY A 414 -7.74 -5.20 -1.41
N THR A 415 -6.56 -4.88 -2.00
CA THR A 415 -6.15 -3.48 -2.27
C THR A 415 -5.44 -3.36 -3.61
N PHE A 416 -5.53 -2.18 -4.23
CA PHE A 416 -4.67 -1.83 -5.34
C PHE A 416 -3.30 -1.35 -4.83
N ARG A 417 -2.27 -1.53 -5.64
CA ARG A 417 -0.90 -1.08 -5.34
C ARG A 417 -0.56 0.20 -6.10
N GLY A 418 0.64 0.74 -5.85
CA GLY A 418 1.22 1.82 -6.64
C GLY A 418 1.39 1.46 -8.11
N LEU A 419 1.53 2.47 -8.99
CA LEU A 419 1.78 2.26 -10.40
C LEU A 419 3.17 1.62 -10.58
N PRO A 420 3.31 0.47 -11.28
CA PRO A 420 4.61 -0.10 -11.59
C PRO A 420 5.34 0.73 -12.63
N VAL A 421 6.66 0.60 -12.71
CA VAL A 421 7.49 1.22 -13.75
C VAL A 421 7.99 0.12 -14.68
N ALA A 422 7.39 -0.01 -15.84
CA ALA A 422 7.74 -1.08 -16.81
C ALA A 422 9.17 -0.95 -17.33
N GLN A 423 9.64 0.28 -17.57
CA GLN A 423 11.01 0.56 -18.00
C GLN A 423 11.48 1.90 -17.43
N SER A 424 12.48 1.86 -16.55
CA SER A 424 13.03 3.05 -15.91
C SER A 424 13.80 3.95 -16.90
N VAL A 425 13.97 5.22 -16.52
CA VAL A 425 14.77 6.16 -17.33
C VAL A 425 16.24 5.72 -17.44
N TYR A 426 16.79 5.04 -16.44
CA TYR A 426 18.15 4.50 -16.46
C TYR A 426 18.32 3.35 -17.44
N GLN A 427 17.23 2.67 -17.79
CA GLN A 427 17.19 1.61 -18.80
C GLN A 427 16.84 2.15 -20.20
N GLY A 428 16.87 3.48 -20.39
CA GLY A 428 16.48 4.14 -21.64
C GLY A 428 14.96 4.23 -21.86
N GLY A 429 14.16 3.93 -20.83
CA GLY A 429 12.71 4.08 -20.84
C GLY A 429 12.27 5.52 -20.57
N ARG A 430 10.94 5.69 -20.47
CA ARG A 430 10.31 6.99 -20.16
C ARG A 430 9.90 7.10 -18.70
N GLY A 431 10.13 6.03 -17.89
CA GLY A 431 9.48 5.89 -16.60
C GLY A 431 7.97 5.69 -16.76
N ALA A 432 7.22 5.79 -15.68
CA ALA A 432 5.77 5.71 -15.69
C ALA A 432 5.14 7.09 -15.42
N TRP A 433 4.23 7.52 -16.29
CA TRP A 433 3.51 8.78 -16.17
C TRP A 433 2.06 8.52 -15.81
N GLU A 434 1.56 9.17 -14.78
CA GLU A 434 0.19 9.04 -14.33
C GLU A 434 -0.48 10.41 -14.18
N LEU A 435 -1.65 10.54 -14.80
CA LEU A 435 -2.58 11.64 -14.57
C LEU A 435 -3.63 11.19 -13.57
N SER A 436 -3.94 12.00 -12.58
CA SER A 436 -4.94 11.73 -11.55
C SER A 436 -5.91 12.90 -11.37
N ALA A 437 -7.16 12.58 -11.01
CA ALA A 437 -8.17 13.54 -10.61
C ALA A 437 -8.96 13.00 -9.43
N ARG A 438 -9.36 13.87 -8.50
CA ARG A 438 -10.21 13.52 -7.36
C ARG A 438 -11.15 14.67 -7.03
N TRP A 439 -12.39 14.32 -6.71
CA TRP A 439 -13.33 15.13 -5.95
C TRP A 439 -13.51 14.50 -4.58
N SER A 440 -13.46 15.29 -3.52
CA SER A 440 -13.71 14.84 -2.16
C SER A 440 -14.55 15.82 -1.40
N THR A 441 -15.36 15.32 -0.48
CA THR A 441 -16.21 16.11 0.42
C THR A 441 -16.06 15.61 1.84
N LEU A 442 -16.25 16.50 2.81
CA LEU A 442 -16.34 16.17 4.23
C LEU A 442 -17.30 17.16 4.88
N ASP A 443 -18.29 16.65 5.62
CA ASP A 443 -19.19 17.44 6.44
C ASP A 443 -19.00 17.06 7.93
N LEU A 444 -18.58 18.05 8.73
CA LEU A 444 -18.45 17.96 10.18
C LEU A 444 -19.49 18.85 10.92
N THR A 445 -20.61 19.14 10.26
CA THR A 445 -21.67 19.99 10.78
C THR A 445 -22.96 19.21 10.96
N ASP A 446 -23.29 18.89 12.20
CA ASP A 446 -24.57 18.25 12.55
C ASP A 446 -24.94 18.48 14.03
N GLY A 447 -26.24 18.48 14.31
CA GLY A 447 -26.76 18.69 15.66
C GLY A 447 -26.40 20.07 16.20
N LEU A 448 -25.64 20.13 17.29
CA LEU A 448 -25.11 21.35 17.89
C LEU A 448 -23.67 21.66 17.50
N ILE A 449 -23.11 20.88 16.59
CA ILE A 449 -21.72 21.00 16.15
C ILE A 449 -21.67 21.68 14.77
N ASP A 450 -20.88 22.75 14.66
CA ASP A 450 -20.53 23.43 13.40
C ASP A 450 -19.02 23.28 13.17
N GLY A 451 -18.60 22.06 12.81
CA GLY A 451 -17.21 21.73 12.50
C GLY A 451 -16.77 22.18 11.12
N GLY A 452 -17.74 22.57 10.27
CA GLY A 452 -17.54 23.04 8.91
C GLY A 452 -17.63 21.95 7.86
N GLU A 453 -17.82 22.40 6.62
CA GLU A 453 -17.85 21.57 5.41
C GLU A 453 -16.63 21.85 4.54
N LEU A 454 -16.11 20.84 3.87
CA LEU A 454 -14.92 20.93 3.03
C LEU A 454 -15.10 20.16 1.74
N ASP A 455 -15.05 20.86 0.61
CA ASP A 455 -15.04 20.29 -0.72
C ASP A 455 -13.71 20.55 -1.41
N THR A 456 -13.16 19.55 -2.10
CA THR A 456 -11.87 19.67 -2.76
C THR A 456 -11.88 19.03 -4.15
N ALA A 457 -11.53 19.83 -5.17
CA ALA A 457 -11.25 19.34 -6.51
C ALA A 457 -9.74 19.28 -6.74
N SER A 458 -9.22 18.12 -7.08
CA SER A 458 -7.78 17.87 -7.20
C SER A 458 -7.42 17.34 -8.59
N LEU A 459 -6.30 17.83 -9.14
CA LEU A 459 -5.65 17.28 -10.33
C LEU A 459 -4.19 16.98 -10.00
N GLY A 460 -3.70 15.83 -10.42
CA GLY A 460 -2.33 15.38 -10.16
C GLY A 460 -1.63 14.89 -11.42
N LEU A 461 -0.33 15.13 -11.48
CA LEU A 461 0.56 14.55 -12.48
C LEU A 461 1.76 13.96 -11.75
N SER A 462 1.99 12.67 -11.94
CA SER A 462 3.10 11.94 -11.32
C SER A 462 4.00 11.35 -12.40
N TRP A 463 5.30 11.48 -12.22
CA TRP A 463 6.33 10.86 -13.04
C TRP A 463 7.23 10.01 -12.17
N TRP A 464 7.07 8.71 -12.28
CA TRP A 464 7.96 7.73 -11.69
C TRP A 464 9.12 7.48 -12.66
N LEU A 465 10.26 8.07 -12.39
CA LEU A 465 11.47 7.91 -13.20
C LEU A 465 12.02 6.49 -13.09
N THR A 466 11.90 5.95 -11.89
CA THR A 466 12.28 4.59 -11.51
C THR A 466 11.25 4.05 -10.50
N PRO A 467 11.25 2.75 -10.19
CA PRO A 467 10.39 2.22 -9.13
C PRO A 467 10.58 2.90 -7.76
N VAL A 468 11.73 3.51 -7.52
CA VAL A 468 12.10 4.10 -6.21
C VAL A 468 12.22 5.62 -6.22
N PHE A 469 12.05 6.27 -7.36
CA PHE A 469 12.16 7.73 -7.46
C PHE A 469 11.05 8.32 -8.30
N SER A 470 10.32 9.27 -7.73
CA SER A 470 9.28 10.00 -8.44
C SER A 470 9.29 11.50 -8.15
N VAL A 471 8.79 12.25 -9.14
CA VAL A 471 8.48 13.68 -9.03
C VAL A 471 7.02 13.85 -9.41
N SER A 472 6.27 14.63 -8.64
CA SER A 472 4.86 14.81 -8.87
C SER A 472 4.38 16.21 -8.47
N ALA A 473 3.23 16.62 -9.00
CA ALA A 473 2.57 17.86 -8.63
C ALA A 473 1.07 17.64 -8.52
N ASN A 474 0.45 18.23 -7.50
CA ASN A 474 -0.98 18.24 -7.31
C ASN A 474 -1.49 19.68 -7.20
N TYR A 475 -2.43 20.04 -8.04
CA TYR A 475 -3.24 21.25 -7.92
C TYR A 475 -4.53 20.91 -7.20
N ARG A 476 -4.96 21.78 -6.26
CA ARG A 476 -6.24 21.65 -5.56
C ARG A 476 -6.95 22.99 -5.52
N TYR A 477 -8.25 22.92 -5.73
CA TYR A 477 -9.19 24.00 -5.46
C TYR A 477 -10.09 23.53 -4.32
N VAL A 478 -10.19 24.37 -3.28
CA VAL A 478 -10.80 24.04 -2.00
C VAL A 478 -11.93 25.02 -1.73
N TRP A 479 -13.10 24.52 -1.38
CA TRP A 479 -14.21 25.28 -0.81
C TRP A 479 -14.37 24.87 0.64
N ASN A 480 -14.52 25.83 1.52
CA ASN A 480 -14.77 25.59 2.94
C ASN A 480 -15.95 26.43 3.41
N THR A 481 -16.89 25.81 4.09
CA THR A 481 -18.09 26.45 4.61
C THR A 481 -18.17 26.27 6.10
N ARG A 482 -18.31 27.36 6.85
CA ARG A 482 -18.57 27.36 8.28
C ARG A 482 -19.42 28.57 8.68
N LEU A 483 -20.35 28.38 9.65
CA LEU A 483 -21.30 29.42 10.06
C LEU A 483 -22.09 30.03 8.89
N GLY A 484 -22.39 29.22 7.88
CA GLY A 484 -23.09 29.64 6.67
C GLY A 484 -22.30 30.58 5.73
N MET A 485 -20.98 30.69 5.94
CA MET A 485 -20.11 31.47 5.04
C MET A 485 -19.23 30.51 4.22
N GLU A 486 -19.34 30.59 2.91
CA GLU A 486 -18.49 29.86 1.98
C GLU A 486 -17.23 30.68 1.65
N GLY A 487 -16.08 30.03 1.74
CA GLY A 487 -14.78 30.56 1.33
C GLY A 487 -14.11 29.65 0.31
N ALA A 488 -13.18 30.19 -0.46
CA ALA A 488 -12.44 29.43 -1.46
C ALA A 488 -10.95 29.77 -1.45
N SER A 489 -10.15 28.71 -1.71
CA SER A 489 -8.71 28.83 -1.87
C SER A 489 -8.19 27.83 -2.90
N SER A 490 -6.99 28.06 -3.42
CA SER A 490 -6.34 27.10 -4.29
C SER A 490 -4.84 27.05 -4.04
N GLY A 491 -4.25 25.88 -4.28
CA GLY A 491 -2.83 25.66 -4.07
C GLY A 491 -2.23 24.62 -4.99
N LEU A 492 -0.90 24.66 -5.07
CA LEU A 492 -0.07 23.72 -5.79
C LEU A 492 0.94 23.10 -4.83
N ASN A 493 0.97 21.78 -4.76
CA ASN A 493 1.97 21.03 -4.04
C ASN A 493 2.83 20.25 -5.03
N ALA A 494 4.16 20.43 -4.98
CA ALA A 494 5.12 19.62 -5.70
C ALA A 494 5.80 18.68 -4.70
N ARG A 495 6.01 17.42 -5.11
CA ARG A 495 6.59 16.36 -4.27
C ARG A 495 7.74 15.66 -4.98
N LEU A 496 8.79 15.41 -4.22
CA LEU A 496 9.86 14.49 -4.57
C LEU A 496 9.83 13.33 -3.60
N LEU A 497 9.78 12.12 -4.14
CA LEU A 497 9.79 10.89 -3.37
C LEU A 497 11.04 10.07 -3.72
N LEU A 498 11.78 9.65 -2.72
CA LEU A 498 12.89 8.72 -2.84
C LEU A 498 12.66 7.53 -1.90
N LEU A 499 12.68 6.34 -2.46
CA LEU A 499 12.60 5.08 -1.72
C LEU A 499 13.96 4.38 -1.73
N LEU A 500 14.25 3.68 -0.67
CA LEU A 500 15.40 2.82 -0.51
C LEU A 500 14.86 1.44 -0.14
N GLU A 501 14.88 0.51 -1.10
CA GLU A 501 14.25 -0.80 -0.96
C GLU A 501 15.13 -1.93 -1.49
#